data_e5b33f88cf568e94deca1dfa195eb7ae
#
_entry.id   e5b33f88cf568e94deca1dfa195eb7ae
#
_cell.length_a   1.000
_cell.length_b   1.000
_cell.length_c   1.000
_cell.angle_alpha   90.00
_cell.angle_beta   90.00
_cell.angle_gamma   90.00
#
_symmetry.space_group_name_H-M   'P 1'
#
loop_
_entity.id
_entity.type
_entity.pdbx_description
1 polymer ?
#
loop_
_entity_poly.entity_id
_entity_poly.type
_entity_poly.pdbx_seq_one_letter_code
_entity_poly.pdbx_strand_id
1 'polypeptide(L)'
;MLGGMMESQDPLLMEKHVELDQGIWTSVKRSPGGHRMATYLREQGYDVEVVDFWPEWSKYELLKFFNQRVREDTLVVGISSMFPIGNMVTWQGDKDRQKVKNMIHTINYLKSFYPQLKFIGGSQSLNANLQYDLDFYVTGYAEYAVVELFKYFKGEFNTLKIKKQFHSGKMLSIIDCQNDYPAFPMPDAAVKYEERDYIQPQEVLTLELARGCKFKCKFCAYPILGVK
;
A
#
# COMPACT_ATOMS: atom_id res chain seq x y z
N MET A 1 -21.44 12.92 18.46
CA MET A 1 -19.99 12.97 18.23
C MET A 1 -19.57 12.57 16.82
N LEU A 2 -20.44 11.97 16.02
CA LEU A 2 -20.16 11.63 14.60
C LEU A 2 -20.18 12.84 13.66
N GLY A 3 -20.94 13.89 13.97
CA GLY A 3 -21.04 15.07 13.11
C GLY A 3 -19.77 15.93 13.07
N GLY A 4 -19.02 16.01 14.15
CA GLY A 4 -17.78 16.81 14.19
C GLY A 4 -16.58 16.15 13.49
N MET A 5 -16.58 14.82 13.35
CA MET A 5 -15.56 14.11 12.60
C MET A 5 -15.69 14.30 11.09
N MET A 6 -16.90 14.53 10.60
CA MET A 6 -17.17 14.60 9.16
C MET A 6 -16.85 15.97 8.55
N GLU A 7 -16.81 17.03 9.35
CA GLU A 7 -16.57 18.39 8.83
C GLU A 7 -15.11 18.68 8.47
N SER A 8 -14.16 17.94 9.02
CA SER A 8 -12.73 18.12 8.74
C SER A 8 -12.19 17.20 7.63
N GLN A 9 -13.04 16.37 7.04
CA GLN A 9 -12.63 15.29 6.15
C GLN A 9 -12.66 15.70 4.67
N ASP A 10 -11.82 15.07 3.86
CA ASP A 10 -11.84 15.25 2.42
C ASP A 10 -13.19 14.78 1.85
N PRO A 11 -13.99 15.70 1.23
CA PRO A 11 -15.29 15.34 0.70
C PRO A 11 -15.26 14.19 -0.32
N LEU A 12 -14.18 14.08 -1.09
CA LEU A 12 -14.04 13.04 -2.10
C LEU A 12 -13.86 11.65 -1.47
N LEU A 13 -13.06 11.55 -0.39
CA LEU A 13 -12.92 10.30 0.37
C LEU A 13 -14.23 9.92 1.06
N MET A 14 -14.93 10.89 1.63
CA MET A 14 -16.22 10.69 2.27
C MET A 14 -17.27 10.17 1.29
N GLU A 15 -17.40 10.81 0.14
CA GLU A 15 -18.33 10.40 -0.91
C GLU A 15 -18.05 8.95 -1.34
N LYS A 16 -16.78 8.62 -1.54
CA LYS A 16 -16.37 7.28 -1.95
C LYS A 16 -16.64 6.21 -0.87
N HIS A 17 -16.38 6.53 0.39
CA HIS A 17 -16.69 5.63 1.50
C HIS A 17 -18.19 5.37 1.64
N VAL A 18 -19.02 6.41 1.52
CA VAL A 18 -20.48 6.28 1.56
C VAL A 18 -20.99 5.47 0.37
N GLU A 19 -20.49 5.72 -0.83
CA GLU A 19 -20.87 4.96 -2.04
C GLU A 19 -20.57 3.45 -1.86
N LEU A 20 -19.38 3.13 -1.32
CA LEU A 20 -18.97 1.73 -1.13
C LEU A 20 -19.67 1.05 0.04
N ASP A 21 -20.03 1.79 1.10
CA ASP A 21 -20.71 1.24 2.27
C ASP A 21 -22.17 0.83 1.94
N GLN A 22 -22.82 1.50 1.02
CA GLN A 22 -24.23 1.24 0.66
C GLN A 22 -24.49 -0.08 -0.09
N GLY A 23 -23.46 -0.76 -0.58
CA GLY A 23 -23.69 -1.91 -1.45
C GLY A 23 -22.86 -3.18 -1.23
N ILE A 24 -21.78 -3.16 -0.46
CA ILE A 24 -20.77 -4.22 -0.58
C ILE A 24 -20.18 -4.66 0.78
N TRP A 25 -21.04 -5.03 1.70
CA TRP A 25 -20.64 -5.51 3.04
C TRP A 25 -19.71 -6.72 3.06
N THR A 26 -19.53 -7.41 1.94
CA THR A 26 -18.85 -8.71 1.93
C THR A 26 -17.56 -8.78 1.12
N SER A 27 -17.28 -7.83 0.24
CA SER A 27 -16.21 -7.99 -0.74
C SER A 27 -15.08 -6.95 -0.68
N VAL A 28 -15.37 -5.74 -0.25
CA VAL A 28 -14.35 -4.66 -0.19
C VAL A 28 -13.91 -4.45 1.24
N LYS A 29 -12.64 -4.73 1.51
CA LYS A 29 -12.05 -4.58 2.84
C LYS A 29 -10.88 -3.60 2.75
N ARG A 30 -10.69 -2.81 3.81
CA ARG A 30 -9.50 -1.99 3.94
C ARG A 30 -8.23 -2.83 3.90
N SER A 31 -7.18 -2.25 3.36
CA SER A 31 -5.88 -2.89 3.29
C SER A 31 -5.22 -2.93 4.68
N PRO A 32 -5.18 -4.06 5.39
CA PRO A 32 -4.53 -4.12 6.69
C PRO A 32 -3.05 -3.83 6.59
N GLY A 33 -2.40 -4.20 5.48
CA GLY A 33 -1.00 -3.90 5.24
C GLY A 33 -0.73 -2.41 5.06
N GLY A 34 -1.62 -1.67 4.40
CA GLY A 34 -1.54 -0.22 4.24
C GLY A 34 -1.62 0.50 5.58
N HIS A 35 -2.66 0.20 6.37
CA HIS A 35 -2.86 0.79 7.69
C HIS A 35 -1.79 0.38 8.70
N ARG A 36 -1.32 -0.88 8.62
CA ARG A 36 -0.20 -1.33 9.43
C ARG A 36 1.06 -0.53 9.14
N MET A 37 1.38 -0.33 7.87
CA MET A 37 2.52 0.48 7.45
C MET A 37 2.36 1.94 7.88
N ALA A 38 1.18 2.51 7.71
CA ALA A 38 0.89 3.88 8.15
C ALA A 38 1.08 4.03 9.66
N THR A 39 0.55 3.09 10.47
CA THR A 39 0.75 3.09 11.92
C THR A 39 2.23 3.13 12.28
N TYR A 40 3.01 2.23 11.71
CA TYR A 40 4.44 2.15 12.02
C TYR A 40 5.21 3.39 11.59
N LEU A 41 4.93 3.93 10.41
CA LEU A 41 5.58 5.14 9.92
C LEU A 41 5.18 6.38 10.73
N ARG A 42 3.91 6.50 11.13
CA ARG A 42 3.44 7.58 12.02
C ARG A 42 4.14 7.54 13.38
N GLU A 43 4.36 6.36 13.94
CA GLU A 43 5.15 6.17 15.17
C GLU A 43 6.63 6.57 15.01
N GLN A 44 7.15 6.55 13.79
CA GLN A 44 8.50 7.06 13.45
C GLN A 44 8.49 8.56 13.07
N GLY A 45 7.36 9.25 13.24
CA GLY A 45 7.23 10.69 12.99
C GLY A 45 6.97 11.09 11.54
N TYR A 46 6.61 10.15 10.66
CA TYR A 46 6.21 10.47 9.29
C TYR A 46 4.73 10.81 9.22
N ASP A 47 4.40 11.82 8.42
CA ASP A 47 3.01 12.13 8.08
C ASP A 47 2.55 11.19 6.96
N VAL A 48 1.59 10.31 7.27
CA VAL A 48 1.13 9.26 6.34
C VAL A 48 -0.38 9.25 6.24
N GLU A 49 -0.87 9.31 5.03
CA GLU A 49 -2.28 9.16 4.69
C GLU A 49 -2.50 7.83 3.93
N VAL A 50 -3.58 7.12 4.22
CA VAL A 50 -3.94 5.86 3.56
C VAL A 50 -5.13 6.10 2.65
N VAL A 51 -5.00 5.71 1.38
CA VAL A 51 -6.09 5.74 0.40
C VAL A 51 -6.59 4.32 0.21
N ASP A 52 -7.69 4.01 0.87
CA ASP A 52 -8.35 2.72 0.70
C ASP A 52 -9.16 2.66 -0.58
N PHE A 53 -9.48 1.44 -0.99
CA PHE A 53 -10.37 1.15 -2.12
C PHE A 53 -9.94 1.79 -3.45
N TRP A 54 -8.69 2.20 -3.59
CA TRP A 54 -8.20 2.86 -4.80
C TRP A 54 -8.53 2.11 -6.12
N PRO A 55 -8.70 0.79 -6.18
CA PRO A 55 -9.12 0.11 -7.40
C PRO A 55 -10.55 0.45 -7.85
N GLU A 56 -11.39 0.91 -6.92
CA GLU A 56 -12.77 1.32 -7.21
C GLU A 56 -12.87 2.78 -7.64
N TRP A 57 -11.78 3.52 -7.56
CA TRP A 57 -11.73 4.91 -7.98
C TRP A 57 -11.55 5.02 -9.49
N SER A 58 -12.29 5.90 -10.12
CA SER A 58 -12.04 6.28 -11.50
C SER A 58 -10.71 7.02 -11.63
N LYS A 59 -10.20 7.08 -12.85
CA LYS A 59 -8.99 7.86 -13.16
C LYS A 59 -9.10 9.32 -12.70
N TYR A 60 -10.25 9.93 -12.89
CA TYR A 60 -10.47 11.35 -12.53
C TYR A 60 -10.51 11.58 -11.03
N GLU A 61 -11.12 10.67 -10.27
CA GLU A 61 -11.13 10.71 -8.82
C GLU A 61 -9.71 10.58 -8.25
N LEU A 62 -8.95 9.61 -8.75
CA LEU A 62 -7.56 9.43 -8.35
C LEU A 62 -6.71 10.67 -8.63
N LEU A 63 -6.80 11.23 -9.84
CA LEU A 63 -6.05 12.44 -10.20
C LEU A 63 -6.47 13.63 -9.35
N LYS A 64 -7.76 13.82 -9.12
CA LYS A 64 -8.29 14.91 -8.28
C LYS A 64 -7.76 14.78 -6.86
N PHE A 65 -7.83 13.58 -6.29
CA PHE A 65 -7.34 13.30 -4.95
C PHE A 65 -5.82 13.58 -4.83
N PHE A 66 -5.02 13.01 -5.70
CA PHE A 66 -3.57 13.19 -5.63
C PHE A 66 -3.15 14.64 -5.87
N ASN A 67 -3.79 15.37 -6.78
CA ASN A 67 -3.52 16.80 -6.98
C ASN A 67 -3.83 17.66 -5.75
N GLN A 68 -4.77 17.23 -4.91
CA GLN A 68 -5.07 17.92 -3.65
C GLN A 68 -4.10 17.57 -2.53
N ARG A 69 -3.49 16.39 -2.56
CA ARG A 69 -2.69 15.83 -1.45
C ARG A 69 -1.20 15.84 -1.70
N VAL A 70 -0.77 15.58 -2.93
CA VAL A 70 0.66 15.60 -3.25
C VAL A 70 1.17 17.04 -3.28
N ARG A 71 2.21 17.28 -2.51
CA ARG A 71 2.90 18.57 -2.36
C ARG A 71 4.39 18.39 -2.68
N GLU A 72 5.12 19.49 -2.73
CA GLU A 72 6.57 19.47 -2.98
C GLU A 72 7.35 18.67 -1.92
N ASP A 73 6.86 18.65 -0.69
CA ASP A 73 7.43 17.90 0.43
C ASP A 73 6.95 16.44 0.51
N THR A 74 6.05 16.02 -0.37
CA THR A 74 5.62 14.62 -0.44
C THR A 74 6.76 13.76 -0.94
N LEU A 75 7.19 12.83 -0.09
CA LEU A 75 8.36 12.00 -0.35
C LEU A 75 8.04 10.77 -1.22
N VAL A 76 6.95 10.09 -0.89
CA VAL A 76 6.63 8.76 -1.42
C VAL A 76 5.15 8.57 -1.65
N VAL A 77 4.80 7.88 -2.73
CA VAL A 77 3.50 7.21 -2.90
C VAL A 77 3.73 5.70 -2.84
N GLY A 78 3.19 5.05 -1.82
CA GLY A 78 3.24 3.60 -1.63
C GLY A 78 2.01 2.91 -2.19
N ILE A 79 2.19 1.82 -2.94
CA ILE A 79 1.11 1.02 -3.51
C ILE A 79 1.15 -0.37 -2.88
N SER A 80 0.08 -0.74 -2.16
CA SER A 80 -0.12 -2.11 -1.70
C SER A 80 -0.95 -2.87 -2.73
N SER A 81 -0.38 -3.90 -3.34
CA SER A 81 -1.04 -4.65 -4.41
C SER A 81 -1.60 -6.01 -3.98
N MET A 82 -1.57 -6.31 -2.68
CA MET A 82 -1.97 -7.62 -2.21
C MET A 82 -3.48 -7.82 -2.13
N PHE A 83 -4.23 -6.79 -1.73
CA PHE A 83 -5.67 -6.86 -1.52
C PHE A 83 -6.53 -6.26 -2.64
N PRO A 84 -6.12 -5.18 -3.31
CA PRO A 84 -6.97 -4.53 -4.30
C PRO A 84 -7.16 -5.34 -5.58
N ILE A 85 -6.19 -6.20 -5.90
CA ILE A 85 -6.24 -7.04 -7.08
C ILE A 85 -6.41 -8.47 -6.58
N GLY A 86 -7.54 -8.75 -5.96
CA GLY A 86 -7.86 -10.05 -5.39
C GLY A 86 -7.43 -11.16 -6.35
N ASN A 87 -6.45 -11.95 -5.93
CA ASN A 87 -5.85 -13.03 -6.69
C ASN A 87 -5.63 -12.69 -8.17
N MET A 88 -4.48 -12.13 -8.51
CA MET A 88 -4.09 -11.91 -9.92
C MET A 88 -4.17 -13.18 -10.79
N VAL A 89 -4.32 -14.34 -10.17
CA VAL A 89 -4.59 -15.63 -10.83
C VAL A 89 -6.01 -15.69 -11.43
N THR A 90 -6.93 -14.87 -10.93
CA THR A 90 -8.31 -14.81 -11.43
C THR A 90 -8.65 -13.45 -12.03
N TRP A 91 -7.81 -12.91 -12.90
CA TRP A 91 -8.14 -11.76 -13.71
C TRP A 91 -9.42 -12.02 -14.50
N GLN A 92 -10.54 -11.75 -13.88
CA GLN A 92 -11.86 -11.95 -14.47
C GLN A 92 -12.33 -10.64 -15.11
N GLY A 93 -11.81 -10.38 -16.31
CA GLY A 93 -12.44 -9.45 -17.21
C GLY A 93 -11.81 -8.06 -17.35
N ASP A 94 -12.45 -7.25 -18.18
CA ASP A 94 -11.98 -5.92 -18.58
C ASP A 94 -12.00 -4.89 -17.44
N LYS A 95 -12.85 -5.08 -16.43
CA LYS A 95 -12.96 -4.19 -15.27
C LYS A 95 -11.67 -4.14 -14.46
N ASP A 96 -11.05 -5.28 -14.16
CA ASP A 96 -9.82 -5.33 -13.37
C ASP A 96 -8.63 -4.76 -14.16
N ARG A 97 -8.60 -4.98 -15.47
CA ARG A 97 -7.61 -4.35 -16.35
C ARG A 97 -7.76 -2.83 -16.35
N GLN A 98 -8.98 -2.31 -16.30
CA GLN A 98 -9.21 -0.88 -16.25
C GLN A 98 -8.72 -0.26 -14.94
N LYS A 99 -8.91 -0.92 -13.81
CA LYS A 99 -8.40 -0.49 -12.49
C LYS A 99 -6.88 -0.31 -12.51
N VAL A 100 -6.17 -1.31 -13.04
CA VAL A 100 -4.71 -1.23 -13.21
C VAL A 100 -4.31 -0.10 -14.15
N LYS A 101 -4.98 0.06 -15.29
CA LYS A 101 -4.72 1.16 -16.22
C LYS A 101 -4.93 2.53 -15.59
N ASN A 102 -5.95 2.69 -14.76
CA ASN A 102 -6.20 3.93 -14.02
C ASN A 102 -5.01 4.27 -13.10
N MET A 103 -4.50 3.29 -12.37
CA MET A 103 -3.34 3.50 -11.49
C MET A 103 -2.06 3.77 -12.28
N ILE A 104 -1.80 3.02 -13.36
CA ILE A 104 -0.64 3.29 -14.25
C ILE A 104 -0.70 4.72 -14.78
N HIS A 105 -1.86 5.16 -15.24
CA HIS A 105 -2.04 6.52 -15.73
C HIS A 105 -1.77 7.55 -14.64
N THR A 106 -2.28 7.31 -13.44
CA THR A 106 -2.07 8.19 -12.27
C THR A 106 -0.59 8.29 -11.90
N ILE A 107 0.12 7.17 -11.84
CA ILE A 107 1.57 7.15 -11.56
C ILE A 107 2.33 7.97 -12.61
N ASN A 108 2.07 7.74 -13.89
CA ASN A 108 2.75 8.43 -14.97
C ASN A 108 2.46 9.95 -14.95
N TYR A 109 1.23 10.32 -14.68
CA TYR A 109 0.84 11.72 -14.51
C TYR A 109 1.61 12.37 -13.36
N LEU A 110 1.59 11.76 -12.17
CA LEU A 110 2.28 12.30 -11.00
C LEU A 110 3.79 12.40 -11.21
N LYS A 111 4.41 11.42 -11.84
CA LYS A 111 5.84 11.47 -12.18
C LYS A 111 6.19 12.64 -13.11
N SER A 112 5.29 13.01 -14.00
CA SER A 112 5.53 14.14 -14.92
C SER A 112 5.44 15.50 -14.24
N PHE A 113 4.61 15.63 -13.19
CA PHE A 113 4.45 16.89 -12.45
C PHE A 113 5.34 16.99 -11.21
N TYR A 114 5.66 15.84 -10.58
CA TYR A 114 6.44 15.75 -9.35
C TYR A 114 7.63 14.79 -9.55
N PRO A 115 8.68 15.20 -10.28
CA PRO A 115 9.81 14.32 -10.61
C PRO A 115 10.61 13.85 -9.38
N GLN A 116 10.51 14.56 -8.26
CA GLN A 116 11.12 14.17 -6.98
C GLN A 116 10.35 13.05 -6.28
N LEU A 117 9.06 12.90 -6.55
CA LEU A 117 8.18 11.93 -5.91
C LEU A 117 8.61 10.49 -6.24
N LYS A 118 8.76 9.66 -5.20
CA LYS A 118 9.13 8.25 -5.36
C LYS A 118 7.91 7.35 -5.27
N PHE A 119 7.89 6.34 -6.12
CA PHE A 119 6.83 5.34 -6.14
C PHE A 119 7.38 3.99 -5.68
N ILE A 120 6.77 3.43 -4.65
CA ILE A 120 7.14 2.12 -4.10
C ILE A 120 5.96 1.18 -4.17
N GLY A 121 6.20 -0.08 -4.51
CA GLY A 121 5.18 -1.12 -4.48
C GLY A 121 5.49 -2.17 -3.44
N GLY A 122 4.54 -2.41 -2.53
CA GLY A 122 4.64 -3.43 -1.50
C GLY A 122 3.75 -4.63 -1.81
N SER A 123 4.31 -5.84 -1.71
CA SER A 123 3.55 -7.07 -1.88
C SER A 123 4.33 -8.27 -1.34
N GLN A 124 3.66 -9.40 -1.18
CA GLN A 124 4.33 -10.67 -0.85
C GLN A 124 5.13 -11.22 -2.05
N SER A 125 4.75 -10.86 -3.26
CA SER A 125 5.38 -11.31 -4.49
C SER A 125 5.75 -10.13 -5.39
N LEU A 126 6.96 -10.16 -5.93
CA LEU A 126 7.43 -9.16 -6.91
C LEU A 126 6.46 -9.03 -8.09
N ASN A 127 5.95 -10.16 -8.58
CA ASN A 127 5.07 -10.21 -9.77
C ASN A 127 3.82 -9.34 -9.63
N ALA A 128 3.31 -9.15 -8.42
CA ALA A 128 2.12 -8.34 -8.17
C ALA A 128 2.28 -6.87 -8.54
N ASN A 129 3.51 -6.37 -8.57
CA ASN A 129 3.82 -4.97 -8.83
C ASN A 129 4.48 -4.70 -10.18
N LEU A 130 4.85 -5.74 -10.94
CA LEU A 130 5.62 -5.58 -12.19
C LEU A 130 4.89 -4.78 -13.28
N GLN A 131 3.56 -4.70 -13.23
CA GLN A 131 2.78 -3.89 -14.15
C GLN A 131 2.92 -2.39 -13.94
N TYR A 132 3.40 -1.97 -12.77
CA TYR A 132 3.60 -0.55 -12.46
C TYR A 132 5.04 -0.13 -12.69
N ASP A 133 5.23 1.10 -13.14
CA ASP A 133 6.56 1.70 -13.24
C ASP A 133 6.93 2.34 -11.89
N LEU A 134 7.56 1.55 -11.03
CA LEU A 134 7.93 1.94 -9.68
C LEU A 134 9.44 2.16 -9.56
N ASP A 135 9.82 3.03 -8.62
CA ASP A 135 11.21 3.26 -8.29
C ASP A 135 11.78 2.12 -7.46
N PHE A 136 10.96 1.55 -6.56
CA PHE A 136 11.33 0.41 -5.72
C PHE A 136 10.20 -0.61 -5.62
N TYR A 137 10.60 -1.87 -5.57
CA TYR A 137 9.73 -3.03 -5.36
C TYR A 137 10.09 -3.67 -4.03
N VAL A 138 9.15 -3.65 -3.09
CA VAL A 138 9.35 -4.15 -1.73
C VAL A 138 8.60 -5.46 -1.57
N THR A 139 9.28 -6.53 -1.15
CA THR A 139 8.68 -7.86 -0.98
C THR A 139 8.74 -8.31 0.47
N GLY A 140 7.68 -8.91 0.97
CA GLY A 140 7.56 -9.39 2.34
C GLY A 140 7.09 -8.32 3.32
N TYR A 141 7.39 -8.52 4.59
CA TYR A 141 7.02 -7.59 5.68
C TYR A 141 8.00 -6.42 5.74
N ALA A 142 7.51 -5.24 5.43
CA ALA A 142 8.33 -4.12 5.02
C ALA A 142 8.59 -3.06 6.11
N GLU A 143 8.09 -3.26 7.33
CA GLU A 143 8.11 -2.25 8.38
C GLU A 143 9.50 -1.64 8.60
N TYR A 144 10.51 -2.46 8.85
CA TYR A 144 11.88 -1.97 9.02
C TYR A 144 12.48 -1.38 7.74
N ALA A 145 12.27 -2.06 6.63
CA ALA A 145 12.88 -1.68 5.36
C ALA A 145 12.36 -0.34 4.83
N VAL A 146 11.07 -0.04 5.03
CA VAL A 146 10.48 1.22 4.56
C VAL A 146 11.00 2.42 5.33
N VAL A 147 11.27 2.29 6.63
CA VAL A 147 11.92 3.36 7.39
C VAL A 147 13.34 3.61 6.87
N GLU A 148 14.12 2.55 6.61
CA GLU A 148 15.46 2.69 6.03
C GLU A 148 15.41 3.29 4.61
N LEU A 149 14.38 2.96 3.82
CA LEU A 149 14.15 3.55 2.50
C LEU A 149 13.84 5.06 2.61
N PHE A 150 13.08 5.48 3.60
CA PHE A 150 12.78 6.89 3.82
C PHE A 150 14.03 7.69 4.26
N LYS A 151 14.85 7.10 5.14
CA LYS A 151 16.16 7.67 5.47
C LYS A 151 17.05 7.81 4.22
N TYR A 152 17.06 6.77 3.38
CA TYR A 152 17.79 6.81 2.11
C TYR A 152 17.34 7.97 1.21
N PHE A 153 16.03 8.21 1.06
CA PHE A 153 15.51 9.32 0.28
C PHE A 153 15.87 10.70 0.86
N LYS A 154 16.00 10.79 2.18
CA LYS A 154 16.42 12.01 2.87
C LYS A 154 17.93 12.22 2.88
N GLY A 155 18.73 11.27 2.36
CA GLY A 155 20.17 11.29 2.43
C GLY A 155 20.75 11.06 3.83
N GLU A 156 19.94 10.49 4.73
CA GLU A 156 20.33 10.12 6.09
C GLU A 156 21.08 8.79 6.10
N PHE A 157 21.83 8.54 7.18
CA PHE A 157 22.46 7.24 7.39
C PHE A 157 21.39 6.13 7.47
N ASN A 158 21.57 5.07 6.68
CA ASN A 158 20.62 3.97 6.58
C ASN A 158 21.33 2.63 6.35
N THR A 159 20.61 1.57 6.61
CA THR A 159 21.05 0.17 6.42
C THR A 159 20.32 -0.51 5.27
N LEU A 160 19.81 0.28 4.33
CA LEU A 160 19.00 -0.21 3.21
C LEU A 160 19.77 -1.16 2.31
N LYS A 161 19.19 -2.33 2.04
CA LYS A 161 19.72 -3.31 1.10
C LYS A 161 18.91 -3.33 -0.18
N ILE A 162 19.52 -2.89 -1.27
CA ILE A 162 18.87 -2.82 -2.59
C ILE A 162 19.50 -3.89 -3.50
N LYS A 163 18.67 -4.80 -3.98
CA LYS A 163 19.03 -5.76 -5.03
C LYS A 163 18.65 -5.20 -6.39
N LYS A 164 19.53 -5.33 -7.37
CA LYS A 164 19.24 -4.97 -8.75
C LYS A 164 18.96 -6.24 -9.55
N GLN A 165 17.82 -6.26 -10.23
CA GLN A 165 17.43 -7.39 -11.06
C GLN A 165 16.94 -6.89 -12.43
N PHE A 166 17.44 -7.50 -13.50
CA PHE A 166 16.97 -7.20 -14.85
C PHE A 166 15.70 -7.99 -15.14
N HIS A 167 14.64 -7.29 -15.56
CA HIS A 167 13.37 -7.90 -15.92
C HIS A 167 12.72 -7.14 -17.09
N SER A 168 12.38 -7.86 -18.17
CA SER A 168 11.65 -7.31 -19.32
C SER A 168 12.23 -5.99 -19.87
N GLY A 169 13.56 -5.91 -20.00
CA GLY A 169 14.23 -4.74 -20.54
C GLY A 169 14.49 -3.60 -19.54
N LYS A 170 14.11 -3.77 -18.27
CA LYS A 170 14.25 -2.76 -17.23
C LYS A 170 15.05 -3.30 -16.03
N MET A 171 15.87 -2.43 -15.43
CA MET A 171 16.56 -2.72 -14.18
C MET A 171 15.65 -2.36 -13.00
N LEU A 172 15.24 -3.36 -12.24
CA LEU A 172 14.42 -3.20 -11.05
C LEU A 172 15.29 -2.96 -9.81
N SER A 173 14.82 -2.10 -8.90
CA SER A 173 15.38 -1.94 -7.56
C SER A 173 14.48 -2.67 -6.57
N ILE A 174 14.97 -3.77 -6.01
CA ILE A 174 14.19 -4.67 -5.15
C ILE A 174 14.72 -4.60 -3.73
N ILE A 175 13.80 -4.49 -2.77
CA ILE A 175 14.05 -4.60 -1.34
C ILE A 175 13.38 -5.89 -0.87
N ASP A 176 14.19 -6.88 -0.54
CA ASP A 176 13.74 -8.21 -0.12
C ASP A 176 13.66 -8.30 1.39
N CYS A 177 12.52 -7.90 1.94
CA CYS A 177 12.34 -7.85 3.39
C CYS A 177 12.36 -9.24 4.04
N GLN A 178 11.98 -10.27 3.29
CA GLN A 178 11.93 -11.64 3.81
C GLN A 178 13.32 -12.22 4.12
N ASN A 179 14.31 -11.88 3.29
CA ASN A 179 15.65 -12.43 3.41
C ASN A 179 16.66 -11.46 4.03
N ASP A 180 16.46 -10.19 3.89
CA ASP A 180 17.45 -9.16 4.25
C ASP A 180 17.18 -8.45 5.57
N TYR A 181 15.95 -8.59 6.13
CA TYR A 181 15.55 -7.92 7.36
C TYR A 181 14.99 -8.92 8.39
N PRO A 182 15.08 -8.61 9.69
CA PRO A 182 14.46 -9.45 10.70
C PRO A 182 12.93 -9.41 10.59
N ALA A 183 12.29 -10.47 11.08
CA ALA A 183 10.83 -10.49 11.20
C ALA A 183 10.36 -9.40 12.16
N PHE A 184 9.30 -8.68 11.77
CA PHE A 184 8.68 -7.68 12.63
C PHE A 184 7.85 -8.38 13.73
N PRO A 185 8.05 -8.06 15.02
CA PRO A 185 7.34 -8.73 16.12
C PRO A 185 5.83 -8.52 16.03
N MET A 186 5.07 -9.59 16.25
CA MET A 186 3.60 -9.54 16.21
C MET A 186 2.97 -8.59 17.24
N PRO A 187 3.45 -8.49 18.49
CA PRO A 187 2.91 -7.52 19.45
C PRO A 187 2.98 -6.07 18.94
N ASP A 188 4.00 -5.76 18.14
CA ASP A 188 4.22 -4.44 17.57
C ASP A 188 3.48 -4.25 16.23
N ALA A 189 2.82 -5.30 15.73
CA ALA A 189 2.08 -5.26 14.47
C ALA A 189 0.65 -4.74 14.60
N ALA A 190 0.26 -4.16 15.73
CA ALA A 190 -1.05 -3.56 15.92
C ALA A 190 -1.30 -2.40 14.94
N VAL A 191 -2.51 -2.33 14.40
CA VAL A 191 -2.97 -1.20 13.60
C VAL A 191 -3.62 -0.17 14.53
N LYS A 192 -3.17 1.08 14.42
CA LYS A 192 -3.78 2.24 15.08
C LYS A 192 -4.39 3.12 14.01
N TYR A 193 -5.69 3.24 14.03
CA TYR A 193 -6.41 4.14 13.13
C TYR A 193 -6.44 5.54 13.73
N GLU A 194 -6.33 6.53 12.88
CA GLU A 194 -6.47 7.95 13.22
C GLU A 194 -7.76 8.50 12.59
N GLU A 195 -8.18 9.67 13.01
CA GLU A 195 -9.37 10.35 12.48
C GLU A 195 -9.32 10.48 10.95
N ARG A 196 -8.15 10.78 10.39
CA ARG A 196 -7.91 10.88 8.95
C ARG A 196 -8.07 9.56 8.16
N ASP A 197 -8.18 8.43 8.83
CA ASP A 197 -8.42 7.13 8.19
C ASP A 197 -9.93 6.88 7.93
N TYR A 198 -10.79 7.76 8.42
CA TYR A 198 -12.23 7.81 8.13
C TYR A 198 -12.98 6.51 8.40
N ILE A 199 -12.67 5.84 9.50
CA ILE A 199 -13.34 4.59 9.87
C ILE A 199 -14.80 4.84 10.23
N GLN A 200 -15.71 4.10 9.59
CA GLN A 200 -17.12 4.21 9.85
C GLN A 200 -17.55 3.35 11.06
N PRO A 201 -18.57 3.75 11.84
CA PRO A 201 -18.97 3.04 13.06
C PRO A 201 -19.36 1.57 12.88
N GLN A 202 -19.92 1.23 11.73
CA GLN A 202 -20.37 -0.12 11.38
C GLN A 202 -19.39 -0.88 10.50
N GLU A 203 -18.22 -0.31 10.22
CA GLU A 203 -17.27 -0.89 9.31
C GLU A 203 -16.59 -2.12 9.92
N VAL A 204 -16.44 -3.17 9.12
CA VAL A 204 -15.73 -4.38 9.50
C VAL A 204 -14.25 -4.20 9.21
N LEU A 205 -13.45 -4.10 10.27
CA LEU A 205 -12.01 -3.96 10.17
C LEU A 205 -11.31 -5.31 10.17
N THR A 206 -10.26 -5.41 9.37
CA THR A 206 -9.42 -6.60 9.31
C THR A 206 -8.43 -6.58 10.47
N LEU A 207 -8.40 -7.65 11.26
CA LEU A 207 -7.45 -7.85 12.35
C LEU A 207 -6.38 -8.86 11.94
N GLU A 208 -5.12 -8.49 12.10
CA GLU A 208 -4.00 -9.39 11.91
C GLU A 208 -3.71 -10.15 13.21
N LEU A 209 -4.00 -11.46 13.23
CA LEU A 209 -3.81 -12.33 14.41
C LEU A 209 -2.51 -13.13 14.34
N ALA A 210 -1.96 -13.34 13.16
CA ALA A 210 -0.74 -14.11 12.96
C ALA A 210 -0.03 -13.73 11.66
N ARG A 211 1.29 -13.85 11.66
CA ARG A 211 2.14 -13.73 10.48
C ARG A 211 2.81 -15.06 10.19
N GLY A 212 2.68 -15.49 8.93
CA GLY A 212 3.22 -16.78 8.51
C GLY A 212 2.37 -17.97 8.97
N CYS A 213 2.91 -19.15 8.76
CA CYS A 213 2.28 -20.41 9.11
C CYS A 213 3.34 -21.46 9.45
N LYS A 214 3.16 -22.19 10.54
CA LYS A 214 4.07 -23.25 10.95
C LYS A 214 4.01 -24.51 10.06
N PHE A 215 2.95 -24.63 9.26
CA PHE A 215 2.76 -25.79 8.37
C PHE A 215 3.49 -25.57 7.03
N LYS A 216 3.98 -26.62 6.44
CA LYS A 216 4.68 -26.64 5.14
C LYS A 216 3.89 -27.40 4.09
N CYS A 217 2.62 -27.02 3.90
CA CYS A 217 1.75 -27.68 2.92
C CYS A 217 2.29 -27.47 1.50
N LYS A 218 2.42 -28.56 0.74
CA LYS A 218 3.02 -28.54 -0.61
C LYS A 218 2.30 -27.66 -1.63
N PHE A 219 1.01 -27.41 -1.42
CA PHE A 219 0.17 -26.58 -2.30
C PHE A 219 0.09 -25.12 -1.86
N CYS A 220 0.65 -24.76 -0.71
CA CYS A 220 0.47 -23.45 -0.10
C CYS A 220 1.75 -22.63 -0.15
N ALA A 221 1.67 -21.43 -0.72
CA ALA A 221 2.77 -20.46 -0.73
C ALA A 221 2.93 -19.71 0.60
N TYR A 222 1.95 -19.81 1.50
CA TYR A 222 1.91 -19.01 2.73
C TYR A 222 3.11 -19.24 3.68
N PRO A 223 3.66 -20.44 3.85
CA PRO A 223 4.85 -20.67 4.66
C PRO A 223 6.13 -20.00 4.12
N ILE A 224 6.14 -19.70 2.83
CA ILE A 224 7.28 -19.03 2.19
C ILE A 224 7.32 -17.54 2.58
N LEU A 225 6.18 -17.01 3.02
CA LEU A 225 5.94 -15.59 3.28
C LEU A 225 6.10 -15.19 4.74
N GLY A 226 6.27 -16.14 5.62
CA GLY A 226 6.32 -15.87 7.05
C GLY A 226 7.47 -16.56 7.75
N VAL A 227 7.93 -15.89 8.73
CA VAL A 227 8.84 -16.27 9.81
C VAL A 227 9.76 -17.48 9.52
N LYS A 228 11.03 -17.19 9.38
CA LYS A 228 12.08 -18.19 9.60
C LYS A 228 12.14 -18.55 11.09
#